data_d187216fc75cea190c47d551c1b71a83
#
_entry.id   d187216fc75cea190c47d551c1b71a83
#
_cell.length_a   1.000
_cell.length_b   1.000
_cell.length_c   1.000
_cell.angle_alpha   90.00
_cell.angle_beta   90.00
_cell.angle_gamma   90.00
#
_symmetry.space_group_name_H-M   'P 1'
#
loop_
_entity.id
_entity.type
_entity.pdbx_description
1 polymer ?
#
loop_
_entity_poly.entity_id
_entity_poly.type
_entity_poly.pdbx_seq_one_letter_code
_entity_poly.pdbx_strand_id
1 'polypeptide(L)'
;MASTTETGHNKNVTNFETLIIACTGFGAEYNPSNSNITIPILTTQHTEAKASVKDVKTTETPFNSVEGQRKTIFKPLKPTSTKVLNALKGASVPATVISDAETINRKIQGKRADNTIEEVPTGEAPKDKNSVSQQSYDMQIDHFEKLIELADIEPKYNPNEEPLK
;
A
#
# COMPACT_ATOMS: atom_id res chain seq x y z
N MET A 1 3.85 -27.19 -15.27
CA MET A 1 2.42 -27.50 -15.52
C MET A 1 1.63 -26.37 -14.87
N ALA A 2 0.78 -25.69 -15.63
CA ALA A 2 -0.12 -24.68 -15.06
C ALA A 2 -1.11 -25.40 -14.11
N SER A 3 -1.33 -24.81 -12.93
CA SER A 3 -2.33 -25.33 -11.98
C SER A 3 -3.71 -25.30 -12.64
N THR A 4 -4.34 -26.46 -12.76
CA THR A 4 -5.72 -26.59 -13.28
C THR A 4 -6.77 -26.25 -12.23
N THR A 5 -6.36 -25.92 -11.01
CA THR A 5 -7.27 -25.54 -9.90
C THR A 5 -7.45 -24.02 -9.92
N GLU A 6 -8.33 -23.56 -10.78
CA GLU A 6 -8.73 -22.14 -10.80
C GLU A 6 -9.79 -21.91 -9.71
N THR A 7 -9.39 -21.18 -8.66
CA THR A 7 -10.20 -20.95 -7.45
C THR A 7 -10.74 -19.52 -7.33
N GLY A 8 -10.70 -18.74 -8.40
CA GLY A 8 -11.19 -17.37 -8.40
C GLY A 8 -12.72 -17.28 -8.21
N HIS A 9 -13.21 -16.24 -7.52
CA HIS A 9 -14.63 -16.03 -7.25
C HIS A 9 -15.50 -16.08 -8.51
N ASN A 10 -15.04 -15.51 -9.64
CA ASN A 10 -15.73 -15.57 -10.92
C ASN A 10 -15.91 -17.02 -11.40
N LYS A 11 -14.86 -17.84 -11.25
CA LYS A 11 -14.91 -19.24 -11.65
C LYS A 11 -15.88 -20.04 -10.78
N ASN A 12 -15.88 -19.76 -9.47
CA ASN A 12 -16.81 -20.42 -8.54
C ASN A 12 -18.26 -20.10 -8.89
N VAL A 13 -18.58 -18.83 -9.24
CA VAL A 13 -19.92 -18.43 -9.70
C VAL A 13 -20.29 -19.15 -11.00
N THR A 14 -19.37 -19.25 -11.96
CA THR A 14 -19.63 -20.00 -13.22
C THR A 14 -19.81 -21.49 -12.98
N ASN A 15 -19.01 -22.11 -12.11
CA ASN A 15 -19.15 -23.52 -11.75
C ASN A 15 -20.47 -23.77 -11.03
N PHE A 16 -20.92 -22.83 -10.18
CA PHE A 16 -22.19 -22.90 -9.50
C PHE A 16 -23.39 -22.83 -10.50
N GLU A 17 -23.29 -21.97 -11.51
CA GLU A 17 -24.28 -21.92 -12.60
C GLU A 17 -24.35 -23.26 -13.33
N THR A 18 -23.19 -23.86 -13.65
CA THR A 18 -23.12 -25.18 -14.30
C THR A 18 -23.77 -26.26 -13.43
N LEU A 19 -23.56 -26.23 -12.12
CA LEU A 19 -24.20 -27.16 -11.18
C LEU A 19 -25.71 -27.00 -11.17
N ILE A 20 -26.24 -25.78 -11.15
CA ILE A 20 -27.68 -25.50 -11.18
C ILE A 20 -28.29 -26.04 -12.48
N ILE A 21 -27.62 -25.81 -13.62
CA ILE A 21 -28.06 -26.35 -14.91
C ILE A 21 -28.13 -27.87 -14.89
N ALA A 22 -27.12 -28.54 -14.36
CA ALA A 22 -27.09 -29.99 -14.22
C ALA A 22 -28.25 -30.50 -13.33
N CYS A 23 -28.44 -29.88 -12.16
CA CYS A 23 -29.53 -30.22 -11.25
C CYS A 23 -30.94 -30.02 -11.90
N THR A 24 -31.08 -28.94 -12.66
CA THR A 24 -32.31 -28.64 -13.41
C THR A 24 -32.58 -29.70 -14.50
N GLY A 25 -31.53 -30.24 -15.13
CA GLY A 25 -31.61 -31.28 -16.13
C GLY A 25 -32.18 -32.62 -15.64
N PHE A 26 -32.08 -32.89 -14.34
CA PHE A 26 -32.72 -34.06 -13.73
C PHE A 26 -34.23 -33.90 -13.58
N GLY A 27 -34.80 -32.72 -13.77
CA GLY A 27 -36.24 -32.47 -13.70
C GLY A 27 -36.86 -32.91 -12.37
N ALA A 28 -37.90 -33.70 -12.42
CA ALA A 28 -38.63 -34.20 -11.22
C ALA A 28 -37.79 -35.15 -10.33
N GLU A 29 -36.71 -35.73 -10.85
CA GLU A 29 -35.82 -36.61 -10.09
C GLU A 29 -34.94 -35.80 -9.10
N TYR A 30 -34.69 -34.52 -9.36
CA TYR A 30 -34.03 -33.64 -8.42
C TYR A 30 -35.00 -33.16 -7.34
N ASN A 31 -35.15 -33.95 -6.31
CA ASN A 31 -36.04 -33.67 -5.17
C ASN A 31 -35.27 -33.78 -3.84
N PRO A 32 -34.46 -32.81 -3.51
CA PRO A 32 -33.62 -32.84 -2.31
C PRO A 32 -34.50 -32.68 -1.05
N SER A 33 -34.20 -33.46 -0.02
CA SER A 33 -34.84 -33.35 1.30
C SER A 33 -34.43 -32.06 2.05
N ASN A 34 -33.28 -31.48 1.69
CA ASN A 34 -32.82 -30.21 2.23
C ASN A 34 -33.38 -29.05 1.38
N SER A 35 -34.25 -28.23 1.99
CA SER A 35 -34.88 -27.10 1.33
C SER A 35 -33.87 -26.04 0.83
N ASN A 36 -32.67 -25.94 1.44
CA ASN A 36 -31.66 -24.95 1.09
C ASN A 36 -30.96 -25.25 -0.24
N ILE A 37 -31.11 -26.45 -0.79
CA ILE A 37 -30.53 -26.83 -2.07
C ILE A 37 -31.56 -27.07 -3.16
N THR A 38 -32.77 -26.56 -3.01
CA THR A 38 -33.80 -26.59 -4.07
C THR A 38 -33.39 -25.60 -5.19
N ILE A 39 -33.83 -25.92 -6.44
CA ILE A 39 -33.47 -25.07 -7.61
C ILE A 39 -33.77 -23.59 -7.41
N PRO A 40 -34.95 -23.17 -6.88
CA PRO A 40 -35.23 -21.76 -6.65
C PRO A 40 -34.21 -21.10 -5.68
N ILE A 41 -33.84 -21.78 -4.59
CA ILE A 41 -32.89 -21.26 -3.60
C ILE A 41 -31.48 -21.15 -4.21
N LEU A 42 -31.02 -22.22 -4.90
CA LEU A 42 -29.71 -22.19 -5.57
C LEU A 42 -29.67 -21.08 -6.62
N THR A 43 -30.71 -20.82 -7.38
CA THR A 43 -30.79 -19.76 -8.39
C THR A 43 -30.71 -18.37 -7.73
N THR A 44 -31.39 -18.19 -6.59
CA THR A 44 -31.30 -16.95 -5.81
C THR A 44 -29.87 -16.70 -5.32
N GLN A 45 -29.26 -17.70 -4.69
CA GLN A 45 -27.88 -17.62 -4.20
C GLN A 45 -26.88 -17.35 -5.32
N HIS A 46 -27.06 -17.97 -6.49
CA HIS A 46 -26.22 -17.69 -7.65
C HIS A 46 -26.34 -16.22 -8.11
N THR A 47 -27.57 -15.69 -8.15
CA THR A 47 -27.82 -14.29 -8.53
C THR A 47 -27.14 -13.32 -7.57
N GLU A 48 -27.24 -13.57 -6.25
CA GLU A 48 -26.60 -12.78 -5.21
C GLU A 48 -25.08 -12.85 -5.31
N ALA A 49 -24.51 -14.06 -5.50
CA ALA A 49 -23.08 -14.25 -5.67
C ALA A 49 -22.56 -13.51 -6.91
N LYS A 50 -23.29 -13.55 -8.04
CA LYS A 50 -22.96 -12.83 -9.27
C LYS A 50 -23.00 -11.31 -9.08
N ALA A 51 -24.00 -10.80 -8.35
CA ALA A 51 -24.11 -9.39 -7.99
C ALA A 51 -22.92 -8.95 -7.12
N SER A 52 -22.60 -9.72 -6.07
CA SER A 52 -21.47 -9.43 -5.18
C SER A 52 -20.13 -9.35 -5.92
N VAL A 53 -19.87 -10.28 -6.86
CA VAL A 53 -18.64 -10.24 -7.69
C VAL A 53 -18.63 -9.02 -8.60
N LYS A 54 -19.78 -8.61 -9.13
CA LYS A 54 -19.90 -7.37 -9.94
C LYS A 54 -19.62 -6.13 -9.09
N ASP A 55 -20.17 -6.08 -7.88
CA ASP A 55 -19.96 -4.94 -6.96
C ASP A 55 -18.49 -4.77 -6.57
N VAL A 56 -17.79 -5.88 -6.31
CA VAL A 56 -16.33 -5.83 -6.09
C VAL A 56 -15.62 -5.16 -7.27
N LYS A 57 -15.91 -5.57 -8.51
CA LYS A 57 -15.29 -4.96 -9.70
C LYS A 57 -15.64 -3.47 -9.86
N THR A 58 -16.87 -3.11 -9.54
CA THR A 58 -17.34 -1.73 -9.63
C THR A 58 -16.66 -0.82 -8.62
N THR A 59 -16.36 -1.32 -7.42
CA THR A 59 -15.67 -0.56 -6.37
C THR A 59 -14.15 -0.58 -6.52
N GLU A 60 -13.57 -1.64 -7.07
CA GLU A 60 -12.13 -1.78 -7.28
C GLU A 60 -11.58 -0.73 -8.28
N THR A 61 -12.32 -0.47 -9.35
CA THR A 61 -11.88 0.48 -10.39
C THR A 61 -11.64 1.89 -9.86
N PRO A 62 -12.60 2.56 -9.15
CA PRO A 62 -12.36 3.86 -8.57
C PRO A 62 -11.29 3.83 -7.47
N PHE A 63 -11.22 2.77 -6.67
CA PHE A 63 -10.17 2.60 -5.67
C PHE A 63 -8.78 2.61 -6.32
N ASN A 64 -8.56 1.80 -7.36
CA ASN A 64 -7.29 1.74 -8.08
C ASN A 64 -6.93 3.08 -8.75
N SER A 65 -7.94 3.83 -9.24
CA SER A 65 -7.75 5.17 -9.78
C SER A 65 -7.22 6.14 -8.72
N VAL A 66 -7.86 6.19 -7.55
CA VAL A 66 -7.44 7.05 -6.43
C VAL A 66 -6.05 6.65 -5.91
N GLU A 67 -5.78 5.35 -5.82
CA GLU A 67 -4.45 4.86 -5.44
C GLU A 67 -3.38 5.28 -6.45
N GLY A 68 -3.68 5.19 -7.75
CA GLY A 68 -2.80 5.67 -8.82
C GLY A 68 -2.51 7.17 -8.75
N GLN A 69 -3.55 7.98 -8.48
CA GLN A 69 -3.41 9.43 -8.26
C GLN A 69 -2.51 9.72 -7.06
N ARG A 70 -2.74 9.06 -5.93
CA ARG A 70 -1.91 9.19 -4.73
C ARG A 70 -0.45 8.85 -5.02
N LYS A 71 -0.17 7.73 -5.67
CA LYS A 71 1.20 7.36 -6.09
C LYS A 71 1.86 8.44 -6.96
N THR A 72 1.08 9.05 -7.86
CA THR A 72 1.57 10.11 -8.75
C THR A 72 1.94 11.38 -7.97
N ILE A 73 1.10 11.77 -7.00
CA ILE A 73 1.35 12.95 -6.14
C ILE A 73 2.60 12.72 -5.28
N PHE A 74 2.80 11.54 -4.73
CA PHE A 74 3.95 11.23 -3.87
C PHE A 74 5.24 10.93 -4.63
N LYS A 75 5.17 10.66 -5.94
CA LYS A 75 6.35 10.34 -6.75
C LYS A 75 7.47 11.39 -6.67
N PRO A 76 7.21 12.71 -6.71
CA PRO A 76 8.26 13.73 -6.62
C PRO A 76 8.81 13.93 -5.19
N LEU A 77 8.19 13.43 -4.14
CA LEU A 77 8.55 13.74 -2.76
C LEU A 77 9.99 13.33 -2.41
N LYS A 78 10.41 12.13 -2.77
CA LYS A 78 11.78 11.64 -2.50
C LYS A 78 12.85 12.42 -3.26
N PRO A 79 12.74 12.66 -4.58
CA PRO A 79 13.71 13.52 -5.27
C PRO A 79 13.70 14.97 -4.76
N THR A 80 12.53 15.54 -4.42
CA THR A 80 12.45 16.89 -3.86
C THR A 80 13.15 16.99 -2.51
N SER A 81 12.92 16.04 -1.59
CA SER A 81 13.60 16.04 -0.29
C SER A 81 15.13 15.97 -0.42
N THR A 82 15.64 15.24 -1.42
CA THR A 82 17.07 15.20 -1.70
C THR A 82 17.59 16.54 -2.24
N LYS A 83 16.80 17.23 -3.09
CA LYS A 83 17.16 18.56 -3.59
C LYS A 83 17.20 19.59 -2.46
N VAL A 84 16.21 19.60 -1.55
CA VAL A 84 16.20 20.47 -0.36
C VAL A 84 17.44 20.23 0.48
N LEU A 85 17.79 18.99 0.79
CA LEU A 85 19.01 18.66 1.52
C LEU A 85 20.29 19.19 0.83
N ASN A 86 20.38 19.02 -0.49
CA ASN A 86 21.54 19.49 -1.25
C ASN A 86 21.62 21.03 -1.29
N ALA A 87 20.46 21.71 -1.36
CA ALA A 87 20.41 23.17 -1.29
C ALA A 87 20.84 23.69 0.09
N LEU A 88 20.42 23.05 1.18
CA LEU A 88 20.89 23.35 2.55
C LEU A 88 22.41 23.17 2.67
N LYS A 89 22.97 22.08 2.13
CA LYS A 89 24.41 21.84 2.10
C LYS A 89 25.18 22.96 1.33
N GLY A 90 24.60 23.42 0.21
CA GLY A 90 25.16 24.49 -0.61
C GLY A 90 25.07 25.89 0.04
N ALA A 91 24.09 26.10 0.92
CA ALA A 91 23.85 27.39 1.60
C ALA A 91 24.79 27.68 2.78
N SER A 92 25.74 26.80 3.07
CA SER A 92 26.67 26.96 4.20
C SER A 92 25.99 27.17 5.55
N VAL A 93 24.91 26.41 5.79
CA VAL A 93 24.17 26.37 7.06
C VAL A 93 24.97 25.59 8.13
N PRO A 94 24.63 25.71 9.44
CA PRO A 94 25.31 24.99 10.50
C PRO A 94 25.32 23.47 10.28
N ALA A 95 26.39 22.80 10.66
CA ALA A 95 26.52 21.34 10.51
C ALA A 95 25.44 20.54 11.24
N THR A 96 24.92 21.08 12.34
CA THR A 96 23.78 20.48 13.08
C THR A 96 22.51 20.44 12.23
N VAL A 97 22.18 21.53 11.54
CA VAL A 97 21.02 21.62 10.63
C VAL A 97 21.17 20.62 9.48
N ILE A 98 22.38 20.49 8.91
CA ILE A 98 22.65 19.51 7.85
C ILE A 98 22.45 18.09 8.37
N SER A 99 22.94 17.76 9.56
CA SER A 99 22.78 16.43 10.20
C SER A 99 21.32 16.08 10.42
N ASP A 100 20.52 17.04 10.89
CA ASP A 100 19.07 16.86 11.09
C ASP A 100 18.35 16.67 9.76
N ALA A 101 18.65 17.48 8.75
CA ALA A 101 18.11 17.34 7.40
C ALA A 101 18.48 15.98 6.77
N GLU A 102 19.71 15.50 6.95
CA GLU A 102 20.14 14.17 6.50
C GLU A 102 19.32 13.04 7.16
N THR A 103 19.11 13.18 8.46
CA THR A 103 18.31 12.20 9.22
C THR A 103 16.86 12.18 8.75
N ILE A 104 16.24 13.33 8.52
CA ILE A 104 14.87 13.44 7.99
C ILE A 104 14.82 12.87 6.56
N ASN A 105 15.73 13.29 5.69
CA ASN A 105 15.77 12.80 4.31
C ASN A 105 15.96 11.29 4.25
N ARG A 106 16.81 10.72 5.10
CA ARG A 106 16.98 9.25 5.20
C ARG A 106 15.66 8.52 5.53
N LYS A 107 14.86 9.08 6.45
CA LYS A 107 13.54 8.55 6.80
C LYS A 107 12.57 8.61 5.61
N ILE A 108 12.53 9.74 4.88
CA ILE A 108 11.73 9.90 3.66
C ILE A 108 12.16 8.88 2.59
N GLN A 109 13.46 8.66 2.42
CA GLN A 109 14.01 7.68 1.46
C GLN A 109 13.72 6.22 1.87
N GLY A 110 13.34 5.95 3.11
CA GLY A 110 13.14 4.61 3.65
C GLY A 110 14.44 3.88 3.96
N LYS A 111 15.52 4.61 4.12
CA LYS A 111 16.83 4.05 4.48
C LYS A 111 16.95 3.92 6.00
N ARG A 112 17.43 2.78 6.48
CA ARG A 112 17.77 2.61 7.89
C ARG A 112 18.98 3.46 8.25
N ALA A 113 19.10 3.86 9.52
CA ALA A 113 20.37 4.34 10.04
C ALA A 113 21.38 3.20 9.89
N ASP A 114 22.59 3.50 9.41
CA ASP A 114 23.70 2.56 9.51
C ASP A 114 23.90 2.30 10.99
N ASN A 115 23.43 1.13 11.44
CA ASN A 115 23.85 0.62 12.72
C ASN A 115 25.31 0.18 12.54
N THR A 116 26.26 1.05 12.87
CA THR A 116 27.53 0.56 13.34
C THR A 116 27.17 -0.45 14.44
N ILE A 117 27.48 -1.72 14.20
CA ILE A 117 27.35 -2.79 15.16
C ILE A 117 28.32 -2.40 16.29
N GLU A 118 27.82 -1.76 17.34
CA GLU A 118 28.51 -1.82 18.61
C GLU A 118 28.54 -3.30 18.95
N GLU A 119 29.74 -3.86 19.00
CA GLU A 119 29.97 -5.25 19.41
C GLU A 119 29.32 -5.40 20.78
N VAL A 120 28.16 -6.09 20.81
CA VAL A 120 27.46 -6.43 22.04
C VAL A 120 28.37 -7.44 22.76
N PRO A 121 28.78 -7.20 24.00
CA PRO A 121 29.54 -8.17 24.75
C PRO A 121 28.79 -9.50 24.78
N THR A 122 29.51 -10.56 24.44
CA THR A 122 29.03 -11.92 24.31
C THR A 122 28.18 -12.31 25.53
N GLY A 123 26.86 -12.46 25.38
CA GLY A 123 26.00 -13.04 26.42
C GLY A 123 24.54 -12.62 26.48
N GLU A 124 24.11 -11.57 25.81
CA GLU A 124 22.68 -11.21 25.78
C GLU A 124 22.08 -11.49 24.41
N ALA A 125 20.90 -12.14 24.41
CA ALA A 125 20.13 -12.33 23.16
C ALA A 125 19.78 -10.98 22.55
N PRO A 126 19.87 -10.82 21.21
CA PRO A 126 19.53 -9.57 20.54
C PRO A 126 18.07 -9.23 20.84
N LYS A 127 17.82 -8.07 21.44
CA LYS A 127 16.48 -7.53 21.65
C LYS A 127 15.87 -7.31 20.28
N ASP A 128 14.75 -7.96 20.00
CA ASP A 128 13.93 -7.72 18.81
C ASP A 128 13.62 -6.22 18.71
N LYS A 129 14.35 -5.51 17.85
CA LYS A 129 14.05 -4.12 17.53
C LYS A 129 12.86 -4.14 16.57
N ASN A 130 11.66 -3.93 17.11
CA ASN A 130 10.46 -3.71 16.31
C ASN A 130 10.73 -2.57 15.33
N SER A 131 10.94 -2.94 14.07
CA SER A 131 11.10 -1.98 12.97
C SER A 131 9.73 -1.41 12.62
N VAL A 132 9.37 -0.27 13.19
CA VAL A 132 8.19 0.48 12.79
C VAL A 132 8.47 1.06 11.40
N SER A 133 7.73 0.60 10.39
CA SER A 133 7.84 1.12 9.03
C SER A 133 7.42 2.60 9.02
N GLN A 134 8.36 3.49 8.73
CA GLN A 134 8.12 4.93 8.57
C GLN A 134 7.82 5.31 7.10
N GLN A 135 7.33 4.35 6.30
CA GLN A 135 7.07 4.52 4.87
C GLN A 135 5.59 4.64 4.51
N SER A 136 4.70 4.75 5.51
CA SER A 136 3.31 5.14 5.23
C SER A 136 3.25 6.54 4.61
N TYR A 137 2.23 6.83 3.84
CA TYR A 137 2.06 8.16 3.25
C TYR A 137 2.00 9.26 4.31
N ASP A 138 1.31 9.02 5.42
CA ASP A 138 1.21 9.97 6.55
C ASP A 138 2.58 10.25 7.17
N MET A 139 3.39 9.22 7.40
CA MET A 139 4.76 9.40 7.90
C MET A 139 5.68 10.12 6.92
N GLN A 140 5.49 9.89 5.61
CA GLN A 140 6.24 10.61 4.60
C GLN A 140 5.86 12.10 4.56
N ILE A 141 4.59 12.45 4.74
CA ILE A 141 4.13 13.84 4.89
C ILE A 141 4.77 14.46 6.13
N ASP A 142 4.62 13.85 7.30
CA ASP A 142 5.19 14.33 8.57
C ASP A 142 6.70 14.61 8.47
N HIS A 143 7.45 13.71 7.84
CA HIS A 143 8.87 13.91 7.66
C HIS A 143 9.18 15.03 6.64
N PHE A 144 8.36 15.17 5.60
CA PHE A 144 8.59 16.22 4.61
C PHE A 144 8.25 17.61 5.16
N GLU A 145 7.18 17.73 5.95
CA GLU A 145 6.83 18.95 6.68
C GLU A 145 7.96 19.38 7.62
N LYS A 146 8.52 18.45 8.40
CA LYS A 146 9.69 18.73 9.24
C LYS A 146 10.92 19.21 8.45
N LEU A 147 11.10 18.69 7.24
CA LEU A 147 12.20 19.15 6.38
C LEU A 147 11.96 20.56 5.84
N ILE A 148 10.70 20.90 5.52
CA ILE A 148 10.30 22.24 5.11
C ILE A 148 10.50 23.23 6.27
N GLU A 149 9.97 22.91 7.47
CA GLU A 149 10.13 23.75 8.66
C GLU A 149 11.61 24.02 8.96
N LEU A 150 12.46 22.99 8.85
CA LEU A 150 13.90 23.15 9.05
C LEU A 150 14.52 24.07 8.02
N ALA A 151 14.08 24.04 6.77
CA ALA A 151 14.56 24.91 5.71
C ALA A 151 14.06 26.36 5.88
N ASP A 152 12.80 26.55 6.29
CA ASP A 152 12.16 27.85 6.44
C ASP A 152 12.77 28.68 7.59
N ILE A 153 13.20 28.04 8.68
CA ILE A 153 13.83 28.72 9.81
C ILE A 153 15.31 29.08 9.56
N GLU A 154 15.91 28.57 8.48
CA GLU A 154 17.33 28.79 8.18
C GLU A 154 17.51 30.01 7.27
N PRO A 155 18.05 31.14 7.78
CA PRO A 155 18.13 32.41 7.02
C PRO A 155 19.01 32.33 5.77
N LYS A 156 19.90 31.36 5.71
CA LYS A 156 20.80 31.15 4.58
C LYS A 156 20.21 30.30 3.48
N TYR A 157 19.04 29.64 3.75
CA TYR A 157 18.36 28.85 2.76
C TYR A 157 17.52 29.78 1.85
N ASN A 158 18.00 30.05 0.68
CA ASN A 158 17.33 30.89 -0.32
C ASN A 158 17.50 30.27 -1.73
N PRO A 159 16.81 29.19 -2.02
CA PRO A 159 16.93 28.54 -3.31
C PRO A 159 16.28 29.37 -4.43
N ASN A 160 16.91 29.40 -5.59
CA ASN A 160 16.41 30.10 -6.78
C ASN A 160 15.63 29.21 -7.73
N GLU A 161 15.58 27.91 -7.46
CA GLU A 161 14.98 26.90 -8.34
C GLU A 161 13.62 26.43 -7.84
N GLU A 162 12.64 26.31 -8.74
CA GLU A 162 11.42 25.58 -8.46
C GLU A 162 11.71 24.05 -8.43
N PRO A 163 11.08 23.26 -7.55
CA PRO A 163 10.06 23.62 -6.55
C PRO A 163 10.62 23.91 -5.14
N LEU A 164 11.82 24.44 -5.03
CA LEU A 164 12.50 24.64 -3.74
C LEU A 164 12.24 26.04 -3.12
N LYS A 165 11.54 26.91 -3.85
CA LYS A 165 11.09 28.21 -3.36
C LYS A 165 9.89 28.11 -2.45
#